data_d34f03173b9f89b40523db23ef4aabd9
#
_entry.id   d34f03173b9f89b40523db23ef4aabd9
#
_cell.length_a   1.000
_cell.length_b   1.000
_cell.length_c   1.000
_cell.angle_alpha   90.00
_cell.angle_beta   90.00
_cell.angle_gamma   90.00
#
_symmetry.space_group_name_H-M   'P 1'
#
loop_
_entity.id
_entity.type
_entity.pdbx_description
1 polymer ?
#
loop_
_entity_poly.entity_id
_entity_poly.type
_entity_poly.pdbx_seq_one_letter_code
_entity_poly.pdbx_strand_id
1 'polypeptide(L)'
;TLWSLSLLAAVAVGGPAMAEDGEWTALFDGKTLEGWVQKNGTATYRIEGDTIVGKTNEGSPNSFLCTEKDYGDFELEFEVKVDDRLNSGVQIRSQTKGGPTGRVNGPQVEIESGPAEAGYVYGEATGRGWLTPEERLIPHDHFKNGEWNHYRIKAVGPRIQTWINGEAIEDLTDEAIYETHPSGFIGLQVHGIKKGTGPYEVAWRNIRIRPIKK
;
A
#
# COMPACT_ATOMS: atom_id res chain seq x y z
N THR A 1 -12.94 -67.26 31.77
CA THR A 1 -12.57 -66.49 30.57
C THR A 1 -12.72 -65.00 30.85
N LEU A 2 -11.60 -64.34 31.17
CA LEU A 2 -11.48 -62.92 31.40
C LEU A 2 -11.16 -62.22 30.06
N TRP A 3 -12.03 -61.29 29.65
CA TRP A 3 -11.77 -60.43 28.49
C TRP A 3 -11.17 -59.11 28.97
N SER A 4 -9.93 -58.84 28.58
CA SER A 4 -9.25 -57.56 28.80
C SER A 4 -9.65 -56.58 27.71
N LEU A 5 -10.33 -55.50 28.04
CA LEU A 5 -10.55 -54.34 27.15
C LEU A 5 -9.30 -53.46 27.22
N SER A 6 -8.56 -53.38 26.12
CA SER A 6 -7.45 -52.40 25.94
C SER A 6 -8.07 -51.07 25.42
N LEU A 7 -7.97 -50.04 26.25
CA LEU A 7 -8.34 -48.66 25.90
C LEU A 7 -7.19 -48.04 25.10
N LEU A 8 -7.36 -47.83 23.79
CA LEU A 8 -6.44 -47.03 22.99
C LEU A 8 -6.74 -45.52 23.25
N ALA A 9 -5.83 -44.83 23.91
CA ALA A 9 -5.89 -43.39 24.03
C ALA A 9 -5.36 -42.79 22.72
N ALA A 10 -6.24 -42.14 21.97
CA ALA A 10 -5.87 -41.33 20.80
C ALA A 10 -5.23 -40.00 21.30
N VAL A 11 -3.91 -39.88 21.10
CA VAL A 11 -3.21 -38.60 21.30
C VAL A 11 -3.52 -37.71 20.08
N ALA A 12 -4.33 -36.71 20.27
CA ALA A 12 -4.54 -35.66 19.27
C ALA A 12 -3.27 -34.78 19.23
N VAL A 13 -2.47 -34.92 18.19
CA VAL A 13 -1.36 -34.00 17.89
C VAL A 13 -2.00 -32.72 17.36
N GLY A 14 -2.18 -31.74 18.23
CA GLY A 14 -2.55 -30.40 17.84
C GLY A 14 -1.40 -29.80 17.00
N GLY A 15 -1.60 -29.63 15.69
CA GLY A 15 -0.72 -28.82 14.86
C GLY A 15 -0.68 -27.38 15.38
N PRO A 16 0.36 -26.60 15.06
CA PRO A 16 0.43 -25.20 15.47
C PRO A 16 -0.81 -24.48 14.96
N ALA A 17 -1.55 -23.86 15.86
CA ALA A 17 -2.67 -23.00 15.50
C ALA A 17 -2.10 -21.88 14.63
N MET A 18 -2.49 -21.83 13.35
CA MET A 18 -2.20 -20.71 12.49
C MET A 18 -2.90 -19.50 13.11
N ALA A 19 -2.13 -18.45 13.38
CA ALA A 19 -2.72 -17.21 13.86
C ALA A 19 -3.75 -16.74 12.82
N GLU A 20 -5.02 -16.56 13.24
CA GLU A 20 -6.06 -16.06 12.33
C GLU A 20 -5.73 -14.61 11.96
N ASP A 21 -5.75 -14.31 10.65
CA ASP A 21 -5.66 -12.96 10.15
C ASP A 21 -6.79 -12.10 10.77
N GLY A 22 -6.51 -10.81 10.99
CA GLY A 22 -7.52 -9.88 11.47
C GLY A 22 -8.69 -9.72 10.49
N GLU A 23 -9.79 -9.18 10.96
CA GLU A 23 -10.92 -8.83 10.08
C GLU A 23 -10.56 -7.65 9.17
N TRP A 24 -11.15 -7.63 7.97
CA TRP A 24 -11.05 -6.50 7.07
C TRP A 24 -11.74 -5.27 7.63
N THR A 25 -11.04 -4.16 7.66
CA THR A 25 -11.55 -2.85 8.08
C THR A 25 -11.45 -1.87 6.92
N ALA A 26 -12.54 -1.18 6.61
CA ALA A 26 -12.51 -0.08 5.65
C ALA A 26 -11.67 1.08 6.20
N LEU A 27 -10.74 1.58 5.42
CA LEU A 27 -9.96 2.80 5.73
C LEU A 27 -10.67 4.07 5.25
N PHE A 28 -11.62 3.93 4.34
CA PHE A 28 -12.46 5.00 3.83
C PHE A 28 -13.92 4.56 3.88
N ASP A 29 -14.77 5.38 4.48
CA ASP A 29 -16.19 5.10 4.70
C ASP A 29 -17.09 5.50 3.50
N GLY A 30 -16.47 6.05 2.44
CA GLY A 30 -17.18 6.59 1.28
C GLY A 30 -17.81 7.98 1.50
N LYS A 31 -17.59 8.63 2.65
CA LYS A 31 -18.32 9.87 3.02
C LYS A 31 -17.44 10.93 3.62
N THR A 32 -16.43 10.56 4.41
CA THR A 32 -15.59 11.50 5.14
C THR A 32 -14.11 11.17 5.00
N LEU A 33 -13.24 12.15 5.21
CA LEU A 33 -11.79 11.94 5.34
C LEU A 33 -11.39 11.84 6.82
N GLU A 34 -12.30 11.46 7.70
CA GLU A 34 -11.98 11.20 9.11
C GLU A 34 -10.95 10.06 9.21
N GLY A 35 -9.92 10.25 10.04
CA GLY A 35 -8.78 9.33 10.15
C GLY A 35 -7.73 9.49 9.07
N TRP A 36 -7.84 10.53 8.22
CA TRP A 36 -6.86 10.90 7.21
C TRP A 36 -6.32 12.31 7.42
N VAL A 37 -5.05 12.52 7.17
CA VAL A 37 -4.37 13.82 7.24
C VAL A 37 -3.46 14.01 6.04
N GLN A 38 -3.54 15.18 5.40
CA GLN A 38 -2.63 15.52 4.30
C GLN A 38 -1.24 15.89 4.83
N LYS A 39 -0.21 15.32 4.22
CA LYS A 39 1.20 15.59 4.50
C LYS A 39 1.91 15.95 3.20
N ASN A 40 2.95 16.80 3.31
CA ASN A 40 3.66 17.37 2.18
C ASN A 40 2.73 18.12 1.20
N GLY A 41 3.32 18.80 0.25
CA GLY A 41 2.69 19.34 -0.94
C GLY A 41 1.40 20.12 -0.74
N THR A 42 0.84 20.56 -1.86
CA THR A 42 -0.35 21.40 -1.91
C THR A 42 -1.42 20.87 -2.88
N ALA A 43 -1.34 19.60 -3.26
CA ALA A 43 -2.43 18.94 -3.99
C ALA A 43 -3.72 19.00 -3.16
N THR A 44 -4.85 18.89 -3.81
CA THR A 44 -6.14 18.84 -3.12
C THR A 44 -6.71 17.43 -3.12
N TYR A 45 -7.39 17.08 -2.04
CA TYR A 45 -8.14 15.82 -1.93
C TYR A 45 -9.60 16.15 -1.65
N ARG A 46 -10.50 15.51 -2.38
CA ARG A 46 -11.94 15.66 -2.26
C ARG A 46 -12.63 14.31 -2.33
N ILE A 47 -13.88 14.28 -1.93
CA ILE A 47 -14.73 13.10 -2.05
C ILE A 47 -15.69 13.29 -3.21
N GLU A 48 -15.77 12.32 -4.10
CA GLU A 48 -16.75 12.23 -5.18
C GLU A 48 -17.46 10.86 -5.11
N GLY A 49 -18.71 10.85 -4.66
CA GLY A 49 -19.43 9.62 -4.40
C GLY A 49 -18.74 8.79 -3.30
N ASP A 50 -18.33 7.57 -3.64
CA ASP A 50 -17.59 6.64 -2.78
C ASP A 50 -16.06 6.66 -3.02
N THR A 51 -15.56 7.74 -3.60
CA THR A 51 -14.19 7.83 -4.11
C THR A 51 -13.44 9.02 -3.50
N ILE A 52 -12.19 8.80 -3.11
CA ILE A 52 -11.24 9.89 -2.81
C ILE A 52 -10.57 10.29 -4.13
N VAL A 53 -10.65 11.55 -4.49
CA VAL A 53 -10.01 12.10 -5.68
C VAL A 53 -8.94 13.09 -5.28
N GLY A 54 -7.71 12.80 -5.64
CA GLY A 54 -6.56 13.67 -5.51
C GLY A 54 -6.32 14.43 -6.81
N LYS A 55 -6.07 15.74 -6.71
CA LYS A 55 -5.81 16.62 -7.86
C LYS A 55 -4.50 17.34 -7.68
N THR A 56 -3.66 17.31 -8.70
CA THR A 56 -2.36 17.97 -8.72
C THR A 56 -2.50 19.50 -8.59
N ASN A 57 -1.48 20.10 -7.98
CA ASN A 57 -1.28 21.55 -7.97
C ASN A 57 0.11 21.85 -8.57
N GLU A 58 0.13 22.75 -9.56
CA GLU A 58 1.35 23.08 -10.29
C GLU A 58 2.48 23.59 -9.38
N GLY A 59 3.67 23.02 -9.55
CA GLY A 59 4.85 23.37 -8.77
C GLY A 59 4.84 22.88 -7.33
N SER A 60 3.82 22.09 -6.93
CA SER A 60 3.81 21.40 -5.66
C SER A 60 4.80 20.26 -5.66
N PRO A 61 5.50 19.98 -4.54
CA PRO A 61 6.10 18.66 -4.34
C PRO A 61 5.01 17.59 -4.19
N ASN A 62 5.42 16.32 -4.11
CA ASN A 62 4.51 15.22 -3.83
C ASN A 62 3.66 15.52 -2.60
N SER A 63 2.36 15.25 -2.70
CA SER A 63 1.40 15.34 -1.60
C SER A 63 0.90 13.95 -1.25
N PHE A 64 0.60 13.73 0.02
CA PHE A 64 0.12 12.43 0.50
C PHE A 64 -1.06 12.61 1.44
N LEU A 65 -2.15 11.90 1.20
CA LEU A 65 -3.23 11.76 2.16
C LEU A 65 -2.94 10.50 2.98
N CYS A 66 -2.61 10.68 4.25
CA CYS A 66 -2.07 9.64 5.11
C CYS A 66 -3.07 9.24 6.20
N THR A 67 -3.12 7.96 6.54
CA THR A 67 -3.86 7.51 7.72
C THR A 67 -3.25 8.09 8.99
N GLU A 68 -4.10 8.44 9.97
CA GLU A 68 -3.63 8.85 11.30
C GLU A 68 -3.06 7.68 12.09
N LYS A 69 -3.51 6.46 11.80
CA LYS A 69 -3.02 5.21 12.41
C LYS A 69 -1.84 4.66 11.63
N ASP A 70 -0.93 4.04 12.38
CA ASP A 70 0.19 3.26 11.86
C ASP A 70 -0.17 1.78 11.75
N TYR A 71 0.45 1.10 10.78
CA TYR A 71 0.27 -0.31 10.47
C TYR A 71 1.63 -1.01 10.36
N GLY A 72 1.75 -2.18 10.99
CA GLY A 72 2.94 -3.04 10.91
C GLY A 72 2.78 -4.15 9.88
N ASP A 73 2.39 -5.36 10.31
CA ASP A 73 2.08 -6.48 9.41
C ASP A 73 0.61 -6.42 8.99
N PHE A 74 0.35 -6.38 7.69
CA PHE A 74 -1.01 -6.20 7.17
C PHE A 74 -1.17 -6.73 5.74
N GLU A 75 -2.41 -6.82 5.32
CA GLU A 75 -2.84 -6.90 3.94
C GLU A 75 -3.75 -5.71 3.63
N LEU A 76 -3.47 -5.02 2.53
CA LEU A 76 -4.17 -3.82 2.06
C LEU A 76 -4.73 -4.08 0.68
N GLU A 77 -5.98 -3.71 0.45
CA GLU A 77 -6.61 -3.72 -0.87
C GLU A 77 -7.26 -2.38 -1.16
N PHE A 78 -7.21 -1.98 -2.41
CA PHE A 78 -7.89 -0.79 -2.93
C PHE A 78 -8.08 -0.89 -4.44
N GLU A 79 -8.94 -0.06 -4.96
CA GLU A 79 -9.04 0.21 -6.40
C GLU A 79 -8.54 1.61 -6.69
N VAL A 80 -7.79 1.77 -7.77
CA VAL A 80 -7.22 3.04 -8.21
C VAL A 80 -7.41 3.27 -9.70
N LYS A 81 -7.60 4.53 -10.05
CA LYS A 81 -7.60 5.02 -11.43
C LYS A 81 -6.78 6.31 -11.46
N VAL A 82 -5.85 6.43 -12.39
CA VAL A 82 -4.94 7.59 -12.52
C VAL A 82 -4.96 8.11 -13.95
N ASP A 83 -4.82 9.43 -14.10
CA ASP A 83 -4.59 10.04 -15.41
C ASP A 83 -3.31 9.52 -16.05
N ASP A 84 -3.31 9.22 -17.35
CA ASP A 84 -2.21 8.59 -18.09
C ASP A 84 -0.88 9.37 -18.03
N ARG A 85 -0.93 10.65 -17.64
CA ARG A 85 0.24 11.52 -17.52
C ARG A 85 0.69 11.74 -16.08
N LEU A 86 0.03 11.11 -15.13
CA LEU A 86 0.33 11.26 -13.71
C LEU A 86 0.92 9.96 -13.16
N ASN A 87 2.09 10.08 -12.51
CA ASN A 87 2.59 9.07 -11.59
C ASN A 87 1.87 9.23 -10.24
N SER A 88 1.71 8.15 -9.53
CA SER A 88 1.15 8.07 -8.18
C SER A 88 1.80 6.92 -7.41
N GLY A 89 1.33 6.64 -6.22
CA GLY A 89 1.78 5.53 -5.41
C GLY A 89 0.99 5.42 -4.10
N VAL A 90 1.14 4.29 -3.44
CA VAL A 90 0.66 4.10 -2.07
C VAL A 90 1.83 3.85 -1.15
N GLN A 91 2.02 4.78 -0.23
CA GLN A 91 2.98 4.65 0.86
C GLN A 91 2.51 3.58 1.84
N ILE A 92 3.42 2.71 2.27
CA ILE A 92 3.15 1.70 3.30
C ILE A 92 4.21 1.81 4.40
N ARG A 93 3.81 1.60 5.67
CA ARG A 93 4.72 1.70 6.82
C ARG A 93 5.56 2.98 6.81
N SER A 94 5.04 4.06 6.21
CA SER A 94 5.81 5.28 5.99
C SER A 94 5.75 6.22 7.18
N GLN A 95 6.69 7.14 7.23
CA GLN A 95 6.91 8.07 8.34
C GLN A 95 7.12 9.49 7.81
N THR A 96 7.14 10.48 8.70
CA THR A 96 7.57 11.84 8.38
C THR A 96 8.94 12.13 8.98
N LYS A 97 9.85 12.66 8.19
CA LYS A 97 11.17 13.09 8.63
C LYS A 97 11.12 14.57 9.01
N GLY A 98 11.55 14.91 10.22
CA GLY A 98 11.55 16.30 10.68
C GLY A 98 10.25 16.77 11.34
N GLY A 99 9.45 15.85 11.89
CA GLY A 99 8.20 16.14 12.61
C GLY A 99 6.93 15.82 11.79
N PRO A 100 5.74 16.08 12.36
CA PRO A 100 4.45 15.65 11.77
C PRO A 100 4.17 16.23 10.38
N THR A 101 4.70 17.40 10.07
CA THR A 101 4.58 18.08 8.77
C THR A 101 5.83 17.89 7.88
N GLY A 102 6.78 17.07 8.33
CA GLY A 102 8.02 16.80 7.62
C GLY A 102 7.81 15.97 6.38
N ARG A 103 8.90 15.73 5.65
CA ARG A 103 8.85 14.97 4.40
C ARG A 103 8.45 13.52 4.65
N VAL A 104 7.43 13.07 3.93
CA VAL A 104 7.03 11.66 3.89
C VAL A 104 8.16 10.82 3.32
N ASN A 105 8.46 9.70 3.96
CA ASN A 105 9.48 8.77 3.52
C ASN A 105 9.11 7.33 3.92
N GLY A 106 9.59 6.37 3.13
CA GLY A 106 9.36 4.95 3.34
C GLY A 106 9.07 4.18 2.07
N PRO A 107 8.69 2.90 2.17
CA PRO A 107 8.32 2.08 1.03
C PRO A 107 7.06 2.63 0.35
N GLN A 108 7.10 2.73 -0.98
CA GLN A 108 6.00 3.13 -1.84
C GLN A 108 5.75 2.03 -2.87
N VAL A 109 4.53 1.58 -2.99
CA VAL A 109 4.08 0.74 -4.11
C VAL A 109 3.63 1.67 -5.22
N GLU A 110 4.29 1.56 -6.38
CA GLU A 110 4.10 2.47 -7.52
C GLU A 110 2.74 2.27 -8.19
N ILE A 111 2.17 3.39 -8.64
CA ILE A 111 0.94 3.46 -9.43
C ILE A 111 1.21 4.37 -10.62
N GLU A 112 1.23 3.80 -11.80
CA GLU A 112 1.39 4.58 -13.04
C GLU A 112 0.81 3.85 -14.24
N SER A 113 0.44 4.63 -15.25
CA SER A 113 -0.05 4.08 -16.52
C SER A 113 1.08 3.39 -17.27
N GLY A 114 0.77 2.22 -17.82
CA GLY A 114 1.76 1.36 -18.44
C GLY A 114 1.75 1.34 -19.98
N PRO A 115 2.71 0.61 -20.56
CA PRO A 115 3.65 -0.29 -19.86
C PRO A 115 4.66 0.47 -19.00
N ALA A 116 4.71 0.15 -17.71
CA ALA A 116 5.53 0.85 -16.72
C ALA A 116 5.82 -0.04 -15.48
N GLU A 117 6.41 0.55 -14.46
CA GLU A 117 6.85 -0.13 -13.23
C GLU A 117 5.77 -0.17 -12.14
N ALA A 118 4.48 -0.10 -12.50
CA ALA A 118 3.36 -0.18 -11.56
C ALA A 118 3.45 -1.44 -10.67
N GLY A 119 3.22 -1.29 -9.36
CA GLY A 119 3.25 -2.38 -8.39
C GLY A 119 4.62 -2.74 -7.85
N TYR A 120 5.72 -2.29 -8.45
CA TYR A 120 7.06 -2.40 -7.85
C TYR A 120 7.23 -1.44 -6.68
N VAL A 121 8.28 -1.62 -5.89
CA VAL A 121 8.48 -0.90 -4.63
C VAL A 121 9.62 0.10 -4.75
N TYR A 122 9.30 1.37 -4.52
CA TYR A 122 10.24 2.49 -4.47
C TYR A 122 10.45 2.94 -3.01
N GLY A 123 11.61 3.45 -2.69
CA GLY A 123 11.95 4.01 -1.38
C GLY A 123 11.81 5.53 -1.34
N GLU A 124 10.56 6.05 -1.26
CA GLU A 124 10.28 7.48 -1.26
C GLU A 124 11.09 8.20 -0.17
N ALA A 125 11.91 9.17 -0.58
CA ALA A 125 12.76 10.00 0.28
C ALA A 125 13.63 9.24 1.30
N THR A 126 13.90 7.96 1.10
CA THR A 126 14.82 7.16 1.92
C THR A 126 16.28 7.34 1.50
N GLY A 127 16.52 7.85 0.29
CA GLY A 127 17.83 7.92 -0.32
C GLY A 127 18.27 6.64 -1.04
N ARG A 128 17.42 5.59 -1.04
CA ARG A 128 17.74 4.29 -1.67
C ARG A 128 17.24 4.17 -3.12
N GLY A 129 16.27 5.01 -3.52
CA GLY A 129 15.63 4.87 -4.83
C GLY A 129 14.76 3.60 -4.87
N TRP A 130 14.82 2.86 -5.97
CA TRP A 130 14.11 1.58 -6.09
C TRP A 130 14.56 0.59 -5.01
N LEU A 131 13.60 -0.01 -4.30
CA LEU A 131 13.82 -1.13 -3.38
C LEU A 131 13.71 -2.46 -4.15
N THR A 132 12.85 -2.51 -5.16
CA THR A 132 12.87 -3.59 -6.16
C THR A 132 14.20 -3.55 -6.90
N PRO A 133 14.98 -4.65 -6.96
CA PRO A 133 16.22 -4.72 -7.71
C PRO A 133 16.05 -4.35 -9.19
N GLU A 134 17.02 -3.61 -9.75
CA GLU A 134 16.93 -3.07 -11.13
C GLU A 134 16.68 -4.16 -12.18
N GLU A 135 17.28 -5.33 -12.01
CA GLU A 135 17.09 -6.48 -12.90
C GLU A 135 15.67 -7.07 -12.90
N ARG A 136 14.83 -6.69 -11.91
CA ARG A 136 13.43 -7.09 -11.80
C ARG A 136 12.45 -5.99 -12.20
N LEU A 137 12.92 -4.77 -12.44
CA LEU A 137 12.10 -3.66 -12.93
C LEU A 137 11.78 -3.85 -14.41
N ILE A 138 10.86 -4.75 -14.70
CA ILE A 138 10.44 -5.08 -16.07
C ILE A 138 9.10 -4.38 -16.32
N PRO A 139 9.05 -3.35 -17.21
CA PRO A 139 7.80 -2.69 -17.57
C PRO A 139 6.75 -3.68 -18.04
N HIS A 140 5.52 -3.55 -17.56
CA HIS A 140 4.40 -4.44 -17.87
C HIS A 140 3.09 -3.67 -18.05
N ASP A 141 2.07 -4.34 -18.58
CA ASP A 141 0.76 -3.77 -18.90
C ASP A 141 -0.38 -4.31 -18.00
N HIS A 142 -0.06 -4.84 -16.83
CA HIS A 142 -1.07 -5.34 -15.89
C HIS A 142 -1.94 -4.22 -15.32
N PHE A 143 -1.40 -2.99 -15.24
CA PHE A 143 -2.19 -1.78 -15.00
C PHE A 143 -2.93 -1.37 -16.28
N LYS A 144 -4.26 -1.25 -16.22
CA LYS A 144 -5.11 -0.88 -17.36
C LYS A 144 -5.37 0.62 -17.35
N ASN A 145 -4.78 1.33 -18.32
CA ASN A 145 -4.90 2.78 -18.46
C ASN A 145 -6.36 3.21 -18.61
N GLY A 146 -6.75 4.27 -17.90
CA GLY A 146 -8.10 4.81 -17.92
C GLY A 146 -9.18 3.96 -17.24
N GLU A 147 -8.82 2.81 -16.64
CA GLU A 147 -9.73 1.90 -15.94
C GLU A 147 -9.46 1.88 -14.42
N TRP A 148 -10.40 1.33 -13.66
CA TRP A 148 -10.17 0.99 -12.27
C TRP A 148 -9.31 -0.26 -12.17
N ASN A 149 -8.21 -0.17 -11.42
CA ASN A 149 -7.29 -1.27 -11.19
C ASN A 149 -7.31 -1.69 -9.72
N HIS A 150 -7.46 -2.97 -9.47
CA HIS A 150 -7.42 -3.53 -8.13
C HIS A 150 -5.97 -3.81 -7.72
N TYR A 151 -5.56 -3.22 -6.62
CA TYR A 151 -4.28 -3.48 -5.96
C TYR A 151 -4.50 -4.31 -4.70
N ARG A 152 -3.59 -5.24 -4.49
CA ARG A 152 -3.43 -5.97 -3.24
C ARG A 152 -1.99 -5.89 -2.83
N ILE A 153 -1.74 -5.55 -1.57
CA ILE A 153 -0.41 -5.44 -0.97
C ILE A 153 -0.41 -6.26 0.31
N LYS A 154 0.57 -7.15 0.46
CA LYS A 154 0.78 -7.92 1.69
C LYS A 154 2.17 -7.63 2.22
N ALA A 155 2.26 -7.06 3.44
CA ALA A 155 3.50 -6.70 4.10
C ALA A 155 3.60 -7.45 5.43
N VAL A 156 4.54 -8.40 5.53
CA VAL A 156 4.76 -9.24 6.73
C VAL A 156 6.25 -9.32 7.04
N GLY A 157 6.66 -8.79 8.20
CA GLY A 157 8.08 -8.64 8.47
C GLY A 157 8.74 -7.85 7.33
N PRO A 158 9.92 -8.24 6.86
CA PRO A 158 10.64 -7.57 5.77
C PRO A 158 10.08 -7.85 4.37
N ARG A 159 9.09 -8.76 4.25
CA ARG A 159 8.53 -9.17 2.95
C ARG A 159 7.37 -8.30 2.54
N ILE A 160 7.42 -7.78 1.31
CA ILE A 160 6.38 -7.00 0.64
C ILE A 160 6.02 -7.71 -0.66
N GLN A 161 4.74 -8.06 -0.80
CA GLN A 161 4.20 -8.70 -1.98
C GLN A 161 3.10 -7.81 -2.57
N THR A 162 3.07 -7.68 -3.90
CA THR A 162 2.08 -6.84 -4.59
C THR A 162 1.40 -7.59 -5.73
N TRP A 163 0.14 -7.25 -5.98
CA TRP A 163 -0.67 -7.76 -7.10
C TRP A 163 -1.45 -6.61 -7.73
N ILE A 164 -1.59 -6.65 -9.04
CA ILE A 164 -2.45 -5.76 -9.82
C ILE A 164 -3.41 -6.61 -10.63
N ASN A 165 -4.71 -6.37 -10.48
CA ASN A 165 -5.78 -7.09 -11.20
C ASN A 165 -5.69 -8.62 -11.07
N GLY A 166 -5.18 -9.10 -9.94
CA GLY A 166 -4.97 -10.52 -9.64
C GLY A 166 -3.61 -11.08 -10.06
N GLU A 167 -2.86 -10.37 -10.90
CA GLU A 167 -1.52 -10.78 -11.33
C GLU A 167 -0.46 -10.39 -10.28
N ALA A 168 0.41 -11.33 -9.92
CA ALA A 168 1.51 -11.07 -8.99
C ALA A 168 2.61 -10.24 -9.68
N ILE A 169 2.98 -9.13 -9.06
CA ILE A 169 3.99 -8.19 -9.61
C ILE A 169 5.31 -8.30 -8.86
N GLU A 170 5.28 -8.16 -7.54
CA GLU A 170 6.49 -8.12 -6.73
C GLU A 170 6.42 -9.10 -5.54
N ASP A 171 7.57 -9.65 -5.21
CA ASP A 171 7.82 -10.42 -3.99
C ASP A 171 9.20 -10.02 -3.44
N LEU A 172 9.24 -8.88 -2.78
CA LEU A 172 10.44 -8.26 -2.23
C LEU A 172 10.66 -8.68 -0.79
N THR A 173 11.90 -9.03 -0.43
CA THR A 173 12.35 -9.10 0.97
C THR A 173 13.48 -8.12 1.16
N ASP A 174 13.29 -7.12 2.05
CA ASP A 174 14.24 -6.05 2.30
C ASP A 174 14.34 -5.78 3.82
N GLU A 175 15.31 -6.42 4.45
CA GLU A 175 15.58 -6.28 5.89
C GLU A 175 15.93 -4.84 6.26
N ALA A 176 16.71 -4.15 5.43
CA ALA A 176 17.22 -2.82 5.74
C ALA A 176 16.09 -1.76 5.75
N ILE A 177 15.11 -1.86 4.85
CA ILE A 177 13.95 -0.97 4.91
C ILE A 177 13.02 -1.37 6.06
N TYR A 178 12.88 -2.64 6.36
CA TYR A 178 12.08 -3.11 7.49
C TYR A 178 12.67 -2.67 8.83
N GLU A 179 13.99 -2.67 8.99
CA GLU A 179 14.65 -2.21 10.22
C GLU A 179 14.31 -0.74 10.54
N THR A 180 14.21 0.11 9.53
CA THR A 180 13.91 1.54 9.69
C THR A 180 12.42 1.86 9.63
N HIS A 181 11.63 1.06 8.93
CA HIS A 181 10.19 1.24 8.69
C HIS A 181 9.39 -0.04 9.01
N PRO A 182 9.44 -0.56 10.27
CA PRO A 182 8.69 -1.76 10.65
C PRO A 182 7.18 -1.50 10.76
N SER A 183 6.79 -0.25 10.96
CA SER A 183 5.41 0.23 10.99
C SER A 183 5.35 1.71 10.62
N GLY A 184 4.18 2.15 10.19
CA GLY A 184 3.90 3.54 9.86
C GLY A 184 2.58 3.67 9.12
N PHE A 185 2.25 4.87 8.67
CA PHE A 185 0.98 5.14 8.01
C PHE A 185 0.91 4.56 6.59
N ILE A 186 -0.33 4.46 6.09
CA ILE A 186 -0.65 4.29 4.68
C ILE A 186 -0.87 5.68 4.08
N GLY A 187 -0.32 5.97 2.90
CA GLY A 187 -0.44 7.29 2.27
C GLY A 187 -0.75 7.22 0.78
N LEU A 188 -1.77 7.94 0.34
CA LEU A 188 -2.19 8.05 -1.06
C LEU A 188 -1.47 9.22 -1.71
N GLN A 189 -0.61 8.97 -2.68
CA GLN A 189 0.22 10.00 -3.31
C GLN A 189 -0.53 10.72 -4.44
N VAL A 190 -0.43 12.04 -4.46
CA VAL A 190 -0.57 12.88 -5.65
C VAL A 190 0.80 13.41 -6.02
N HIS A 191 1.37 12.90 -7.10
CA HIS A 191 2.73 13.27 -7.51
C HIS A 191 2.81 14.75 -7.89
N GLY A 192 3.93 15.38 -7.57
CA GLY A 192 4.22 16.77 -7.94
C GLY A 192 4.37 16.92 -9.45
N ILE A 193 3.85 18.00 -10.00
CA ILE A 193 3.96 18.34 -11.41
C ILE A 193 4.64 19.68 -11.63
N LYS A 194 5.24 19.83 -12.80
CA LYS A 194 5.88 21.08 -13.20
C LYS A 194 4.82 22.16 -13.47
N LYS A 195 5.19 23.43 -13.32
CA LYS A 195 4.38 24.56 -13.74
C LYS A 195 4.06 24.45 -15.23
N GLY A 196 2.82 24.80 -15.61
CA GLY A 196 2.35 24.72 -16.98
C GLY A 196 1.96 23.30 -17.44
N THR A 197 1.84 22.35 -16.51
CA THR A 197 1.34 21.00 -16.80
C THR A 197 0.14 20.66 -15.92
N GLY A 198 -0.70 19.72 -16.36
CA GLY A 198 -1.91 19.33 -15.65
C GLY A 198 -3.09 20.30 -15.85
N PRO A 199 -4.07 20.35 -14.91
CA PRO A 199 -4.16 19.50 -13.74
C PRO A 199 -4.42 18.04 -14.12
N TYR A 200 -3.94 17.11 -13.30
CA TYR A 200 -4.18 15.68 -13.40
C TYR A 200 -4.82 15.15 -12.13
N GLU A 201 -5.50 14.03 -12.23
CA GLU A 201 -6.21 13.43 -11.11
C GLU A 201 -5.85 11.94 -10.93
N VAL A 202 -5.92 11.52 -9.69
CA VAL A 202 -5.87 10.11 -9.30
C VAL A 202 -7.01 9.86 -8.31
N ALA A 203 -7.69 8.73 -8.46
CA ALA A 203 -8.85 8.40 -7.67
C ALA A 203 -8.71 7.02 -7.02
N TRP A 204 -9.14 6.90 -5.75
CA TRP A 204 -9.11 5.65 -4.98
C TRP A 204 -10.47 5.36 -4.37
N ARG A 205 -10.83 4.08 -4.31
CA ARG A 205 -12.03 3.59 -3.64
C ARG A 205 -11.82 2.18 -3.07
N ASN A 206 -12.77 1.68 -2.32
CA ASN A 206 -12.75 0.32 -1.75
C ASN A 206 -11.48 0.04 -0.93
N ILE A 207 -10.95 1.08 -0.25
CA ILE A 207 -9.70 1.00 0.51
C ILE A 207 -9.98 0.25 1.82
N ARG A 208 -9.39 -0.92 1.99
CA ARG A 208 -9.55 -1.75 3.19
C ARG A 208 -8.25 -2.42 3.60
N ILE A 209 -8.09 -2.63 4.89
CA ILE A 209 -6.91 -3.24 5.48
C ILE A 209 -7.31 -4.32 6.47
N ARG A 210 -6.50 -5.37 6.58
CA ARG A 210 -6.57 -6.32 7.68
C ARG A 210 -5.19 -6.50 8.32
N PRO A 211 -5.06 -6.38 9.65
CA PRO A 211 -3.82 -6.74 10.34
C PRO A 211 -3.54 -8.23 10.23
N ILE A 212 -2.28 -8.58 10.04
CA ILE A 212 -1.81 -9.96 10.11
C ILE A 212 -1.20 -10.18 11.49
N LYS A 213 -1.70 -11.16 12.21
CA LYS A 213 -1.17 -11.56 13.51
C LYS A 213 0.00 -12.53 13.32
N LYS A 214 1.06 -12.31 14.08
CA LYS A 214 2.20 -13.26 14.17
C LYS A 214 1.85 -14.43 15.05
#